data_0d69dfa29123441baaeebcdbeecb96b9
#
_entry.id   0d69dfa29123441baaeebcdbeecb96b9
#
_cell.length_a   1.000
_cell.length_b   1.000
_cell.length_c   1.000
_cell.angle_alpha   90.00
_cell.angle_beta   90.00
_cell.angle_gamma   90.00
#
_symmetry.space_group_name_H-M   'P 1'
#
loop_
_entity.id
_entity.type
_entity.pdbx_description
1 polymer ?
#
loop_
_entity_poly.entity_id
_entity_poly.type
_entity_poly.pdbx_seq_one_letter_code
_entity_poly.pdbx_strand_id
1 'polypeptide(L)'
;AKLKEIGVGQLASAVGRYYAMDRDKRWDRLEVAWKMLTRGEGKLVDDLAAAVEASYRGEGTEGGKEITDEFVTPLLKKGPDGKPLAVIKDGDGCFFYNFRSDRARQLTLALSARDEDFAHFDRGPRPKLAAFATMTQYDAKVPVPVAFPPQSFDMILGEVLSKAGLTQLR
;
A
#
# COMPACT_ATOMS: atom_id res chain seq x y z
N ALA A 1 -1.96 -14.58 13.37
CA ALA A 1 -2.88 -15.68 13.68
C ALA A 1 -3.42 -16.33 12.40
N LYS A 2 -4.12 -15.59 11.49
CA LYS A 2 -4.84 -16.17 10.34
C LYS A 2 -3.94 -16.88 9.32
N LEU A 3 -2.78 -16.34 8.97
CA LEU A 3 -1.83 -17.00 8.06
C LEU A 3 -1.31 -18.34 8.62
N LYS A 4 -1.10 -18.42 9.94
CA LYS A 4 -0.72 -19.69 10.58
C LYS A 4 -1.83 -20.72 10.55
N GLU A 5 -3.07 -20.29 10.71
CA GLU A 5 -4.27 -21.16 10.62
C GLU A 5 -4.46 -21.71 9.20
N ILE A 6 -4.32 -20.85 8.18
CA ILE A 6 -4.44 -21.23 6.77
C ILE A 6 -3.24 -22.08 6.30
N GLY A 7 -2.08 -21.94 6.93
CA GLY A 7 -0.85 -22.65 6.58
C GLY A 7 -0.15 -22.16 5.31
N VAL A 8 -0.62 -21.06 4.71
CA VAL A 8 -0.07 -20.49 3.47
C VAL A 8 0.17 -19.00 3.62
N GLY A 9 1.29 -18.52 3.04
CA GLY A 9 1.68 -17.13 3.04
C GLY A 9 2.48 -16.72 4.28
N GLN A 10 3.26 -15.65 4.13
CA GLN A 10 4.07 -15.05 5.18
C GLN A 10 4.01 -13.53 5.10
N LEU A 11 4.14 -12.86 6.24
CA LEU A 11 4.40 -11.42 6.28
C LEU A 11 5.88 -11.17 5.94
N ALA A 12 6.15 -10.43 4.89
CA ALA A 12 7.51 -10.13 4.44
C ALA A 12 7.97 -8.74 4.91
N SER A 13 7.06 -7.78 5.02
CA SER A 13 7.36 -6.41 5.44
C SER A 13 6.17 -5.75 6.12
N ALA A 14 6.45 -4.67 6.85
CA ALA A 14 5.46 -3.80 7.46
C ALA A 14 5.94 -2.34 7.43
N VAL A 15 5.03 -1.41 7.21
CA VAL A 15 5.30 0.03 7.23
C VAL A 15 4.01 0.78 7.54
N GLY A 16 4.12 1.89 8.25
CA GLY A 16 2.98 2.72 8.62
C GLY A 16 2.32 3.42 7.43
N ARG A 17 1.05 3.75 7.61
CA ARG A 17 0.25 4.42 6.56
C ARG A 17 0.78 5.81 6.20
N TYR A 18 1.52 6.47 7.08
CA TYR A 18 2.20 7.74 6.82
C TYR A 18 3.10 7.67 5.58
N TYR A 19 3.75 6.53 5.37
CA TYR A 19 4.62 6.28 4.23
C TYR A 19 3.87 5.66 3.05
N ALA A 20 3.23 4.51 3.26
CA ALA A 20 2.66 3.72 2.16
C ALA A 20 1.29 4.20 1.68
N MET A 21 0.57 5.00 2.48
CA MET A 21 -0.82 5.36 2.23
C MET A 21 -1.02 6.88 2.26
N ASP A 22 -0.05 7.64 1.78
CA ASP A 22 -0.19 9.08 1.57
C ASP A 22 -1.23 9.36 0.49
N ARG A 23 -1.98 10.46 0.63
CA ARG A 23 -2.96 10.95 -0.34
C ARG A 23 -2.77 12.43 -0.69
N ASP A 24 -1.77 13.06 -0.09
CA ASP A 24 -1.53 14.50 -0.17
C ASP A 24 -0.38 14.83 -1.12
N LYS A 25 -0.01 13.86 -1.99
CA LYS A 25 1.08 13.94 -2.97
C LYS A 25 2.46 14.17 -2.34
N ARG A 26 2.65 13.66 -1.12
CA ARG A 26 3.93 13.65 -0.45
C ARG A 26 4.74 12.44 -0.93
N TRP A 27 5.28 12.58 -2.11
CA TRP A 27 6.01 11.52 -2.80
C TRP A 27 7.28 11.10 -2.08
N ASP A 28 7.89 12.03 -1.33
CA ASP A 28 9.00 11.78 -0.41
C ASP A 28 8.69 10.66 0.60
N ARG A 29 7.46 10.63 1.12
CA ARG A 29 7.02 9.57 2.03
C ARG A 29 6.79 8.24 1.30
N LEU A 30 6.15 8.32 0.14
CA LEU A 30 5.86 7.13 -0.65
C LEU A 30 7.14 6.44 -1.15
N GLU A 31 8.17 7.22 -1.49
CA GLU A 31 9.47 6.71 -1.90
C GLU A 31 10.08 5.77 -0.86
N VAL A 32 9.91 6.08 0.43
CA VAL A 32 10.36 5.21 1.54
C VAL A 32 9.67 3.84 1.48
N ALA A 33 8.36 3.82 1.31
CA ALA A 33 7.60 2.58 1.16
C ALA A 33 7.96 1.83 -0.14
N TRP A 34 8.14 2.55 -1.24
CA TRP A 34 8.61 2.00 -2.50
C TRP A 34 9.95 1.27 -2.36
N LYS A 35 10.94 1.93 -1.77
CA LYS A 35 12.29 1.36 -1.54
C LYS A 35 12.23 0.13 -0.64
N MET A 36 11.41 0.14 0.39
CA MET A 36 11.17 -1.04 1.22
C MET A 36 10.64 -2.20 0.39
N LEU A 37 9.61 -1.97 -0.40
CA LEU A 37 8.93 -3.02 -1.16
C LEU A 37 9.78 -3.60 -2.31
N THR A 38 10.59 -2.77 -2.97
CA THR A 38 11.31 -3.16 -4.20
C THR A 38 12.80 -3.37 -4.01
N ARG A 39 13.41 -2.69 -3.02
CA ARG A 39 14.86 -2.73 -2.78
C ARG A 39 15.22 -3.38 -1.44
N GLY A 40 14.24 -3.64 -0.58
CA GLY A 40 14.49 -4.19 0.75
C GLY A 40 15.16 -3.19 1.68
N GLU A 41 14.94 -1.89 1.49
CA GLU A 41 15.46 -0.86 2.36
C GLU A 41 14.59 -0.70 3.60
N GLY A 42 15.14 -1.03 4.77
CA GLY A 42 14.43 -0.95 6.04
C GLY A 42 15.14 -1.74 7.13
N LYS A 43 14.58 -1.74 8.33
CA LYS A 43 15.11 -2.46 9.47
C LYS A 43 14.78 -3.96 9.36
N LEU A 44 15.80 -4.81 9.35
CA LEU A 44 15.63 -6.26 9.40
C LEU A 44 15.24 -6.72 10.81
N VAL A 45 14.18 -7.52 10.89
CA VAL A 45 13.65 -8.06 12.15
C VAL A 45 13.29 -9.54 12.00
N ASP A 46 13.38 -10.29 13.08
CA ASP A 46 13.04 -11.71 13.08
C ASP A 46 11.53 -11.95 13.20
N ASP A 47 10.79 -11.05 13.87
CA ASP A 47 9.34 -11.08 14.01
C ASP A 47 8.76 -9.67 13.78
N LEU A 48 7.98 -9.51 12.69
CA LEU A 48 7.36 -8.25 12.34
C LEU A 48 6.32 -7.80 13.36
N ALA A 49 5.53 -8.71 13.92
CA ALA A 49 4.48 -8.34 14.87
C ALA A 49 5.12 -7.83 16.18
N ALA A 50 6.09 -8.55 16.69
CA ALA A 50 6.83 -8.13 17.87
C ALA A 50 7.55 -6.79 17.65
N ALA A 51 8.13 -6.56 16.47
CA ALA A 51 8.81 -5.30 16.16
C ALA A 51 7.84 -4.12 16.06
N VAL A 52 6.64 -4.31 15.53
CA VAL A 52 5.57 -3.28 15.51
C VAL A 52 5.12 -2.97 16.93
N GLU A 53 4.86 -3.98 17.77
CA GLU A 53 4.49 -3.79 19.17
C GLU A 53 5.60 -3.09 19.98
N ALA A 54 6.87 -3.41 19.71
CA ALA A 54 8.00 -2.75 20.31
C ALA A 54 8.06 -1.25 19.95
N SER A 55 7.75 -0.91 18.70
CA SER A 55 7.73 0.48 18.24
C SER A 55 6.68 1.33 18.96
N TYR A 56 5.55 0.75 19.37
CA TYR A 56 4.54 1.46 20.18
C TYR A 56 5.06 1.88 21.55
N ARG A 57 6.07 1.18 22.07
CA ARG A 57 6.76 1.50 23.32
C ARG A 57 8.05 2.32 23.11
N GLY A 58 8.26 2.81 21.90
CA GLY A 58 9.47 3.55 21.54
C GLY A 58 10.71 2.69 21.27
N GLU A 59 10.61 1.36 21.39
CA GLU A 59 11.74 0.46 21.21
C GLU A 59 12.14 0.37 19.73
N GLY A 60 13.36 0.77 19.42
CA GLY A 60 13.90 0.75 18.07
C GLY A 60 13.35 1.84 17.14
N THR A 61 12.69 2.84 17.70
CA THR A 61 12.30 4.08 17.02
C THR A 61 13.38 5.15 17.19
N GLU A 62 13.34 6.17 16.36
CA GLU A 62 14.27 7.31 16.47
C GLU A 62 14.04 8.08 17.78
N GLY A 63 15.11 8.22 18.56
CA GLY A 63 15.08 8.87 19.86
C GLY A 63 14.26 8.15 20.94
N GLY A 64 13.90 6.87 20.76
CA GLY A 64 13.12 6.10 21.75
C GLY A 64 11.67 6.58 21.88
N LYS A 65 11.15 7.29 20.88
CA LYS A 65 9.82 7.86 20.91
C LYS A 65 8.74 6.83 20.63
N GLU A 66 7.74 6.76 21.49
CA GLU A 66 6.50 6.01 21.24
C GLU A 66 5.82 6.48 19.96
N ILE A 67 5.42 5.54 19.11
CA ILE A 67 4.71 5.83 17.86
C ILE A 67 3.45 4.99 17.76
N THR A 68 2.53 5.41 16.89
CA THR A 68 1.36 4.62 16.54
C THR A 68 1.62 3.84 15.25
N ASP A 69 0.71 2.93 14.90
CA ASP A 69 0.72 2.18 13.64
C ASP A 69 0.88 3.06 12.40
N GLU A 70 0.42 4.32 12.46
CA GLU A 70 0.56 5.29 11.38
C GLU A 70 2.04 5.55 11.01
N PHE A 71 2.91 5.62 12.01
CA PHE A 71 4.29 6.07 11.86
C PHE A 71 5.34 4.96 11.92
N VAL A 72 4.92 3.70 11.90
CA VAL A 72 5.87 2.57 11.86
C VAL A 72 6.80 2.72 10.66
N THR A 73 8.10 2.81 10.94
CA THR A 73 9.12 2.88 9.90
C THR A 73 9.25 1.55 9.15
N PRO A 74 9.87 1.51 7.96
CA PRO A 74 10.02 0.28 7.20
C PRO A 74 10.66 -0.86 7.98
N LEU A 75 9.92 -1.94 8.16
CA LEU A 75 10.35 -3.18 8.78
C LEU A 75 10.33 -4.31 7.75
N LEU A 76 11.38 -5.11 7.70
CA LEU A 76 11.53 -6.24 6.79
C LEU A 76 11.78 -7.50 7.61
N LYS A 77 11.02 -8.55 7.34
CA LYS A 77 11.30 -9.85 7.93
C LYS A 77 12.62 -10.39 7.37
N LYS A 78 13.50 -10.83 8.27
CA LYS A 78 14.74 -11.46 7.90
C LYS A 78 14.49 -12.88 7.38
N GLY A 79 15.05 -13.17 6.22
CA GLY A 79 15.08 -14.50 5.62
C GLY A 79 16.20 -15.37 6.21
N PRO A 80 16.26 -16.67 5.82
CA PRO A 80 17.28 -17.60 6.30
C PRO A 80 18.72 -17.21 5.96
N ASP A 81 18.89 -16.44 4.87
CA ASP A 81 20.18 -15.94 4.39
C ASP A 81 20.60 -14.60 5.03
N GLY A 82 19.84 -14.11 6.01
CA GLY A 82 20.08 -12.84 6.68
C GLY A 82 19.66 -11.60 5.88
N LYS A 83 19.06 -11.78 4.70
CA LYS A 83 18.52 -10.71 3.85
C LYS A 83 16.99 -10.57 4.06
N PRO A 84 16.35 -9.54 3.46
CA PRO A 84 14.88 -9.47 3.45
C PRO A 84 14.27 -10.77 2.93
N LEU A 85 13.24 -11.29 3.62
CA LEU A 85 12.55 -12.52 3.24
C LEU A 85 12.00 -12.47 1.80
N ALA A 86 11.46 -11.33 1.41
CA ALA A 86 11.02 -11.07 0.05
C ALA A 86 10.97 -9.57 -0.22
N VAL A 87 11.17 -9.24 -1.49
CA VAL A 87 10.90 -7.93 -2.11
C VAL A 87 10.17 -8.16 -3.43
N ILE A 88 9.49 -7.15 -3.92
CA ILE A 88 8.84 -7.21 -5.24
C ILE A 88 9.91 -7.18 -6.32
N LYS A 89 9.89 -8.15 -7.22
CA LYS A 89 10.88 -8.33 -8.30
C LYS A 89 10.22 -8.69 -9.62
N ASP A 90 11.02 -8.74 -10.68
CA ASP A 90 10.57 -9.15 -12.01
C ASP A 90 9.90 -10.53 -11.97
N GLY A 91 8.76 -10.64 -12.66
CA GLY A 91 7.99 -11.86 -12.75
C GLY A 91 7.00 -12.08 -11.60
N ASP A 92 7.01 -11.25 -10.57
CA ASP A 92 6.05 -11.38 -9.47
C ASP A 92 4.63 -10.95 -9.88
N GLY A 93 3.63 -11.59 -9.29
CA GLY A 93 2.25 -11.15 -9.30
C GLY A 93 1.94 -10.33 -8.04
N CYS A 94 1.29 -9.18 -8.21
CA CYS A 94 0.88 -8.33 -7.10
C CYS A 94 -0.63 -8.13 -7.09
N PHE A 95 -1.24 -8.28 -5.92
CA PHE A 95 -2.63 -7.95 -5.68
C PHE A 95 -2.76 -6.92 -4.56
N PHE A 96 -3.20 -5.69 -4.93
CA PHE A 96 -3.39 -4.63 -3.96
C PHE A 96 -4.84 -4.66 -3.45
N TYR A 97 -5.06 -5.18 -2.25
CA TYR A 97 -6.40 -5.51 -1.77
C TYR A 97 -7.04 -4.45 -0.85
N ASN A 98 -6.55 -3.21 -0.86
CA ASN A 98 -7.21 -2.12 -0.17
C ASN A 98 -8.62 -1.92 -0.73
N PHE A 99 -9.62 -1.88 0.15
CA PHE A 99 -11.00 -1.61 -0.25
C PHE A 99 -11.21 -0.13 -0.61
N ARG A 100 -10.65 0.79 0.18
CA ARG A 100 -10.73 2.23 -0.09
C ARG A 100 -9.65 2.66 -1.08
N SER A 101 -10.05 3.49 -2.05
CA SER A 101 -9.20 3.93 -3.15
C SER A 101 -8.27 5.10 -2.80
N ASP A 102 -8.71 6.02 -1.95
CA ASP A 102 -8.08 7.34 -1.76
C ASP A 102 -6.61 7.28 -1.37
N ARG A 103 -6.22 6.33 -0.49
CA ARG A 103 -4.85 6.15 -0.01
C ARG A 103 -4.05 5.07 -0.76
N ALA A 104 -4.66 4.41 -1.75
CA ALA A 104 -3.99 3.38 -2.55
C ALA A 104 -3.48 3.90 -3.90
N ARG A 105 -3.95 5.06 -4.35
CA ARG A 105 -3.67 5.62 -5.69
C ARG A 105 -2.19 5.81 -5.97
N GLN A 106 -1.48 6.47 -5.05
CA GLN A 106 -0.08 6.85 -5.28
C GLN A 106 0.84 5.62 -5.37
N LEU A 107 0.67 4.63 -4.48
CA LEU A 107 1.47 3.40 -4.55
C LEU A 107 1.10 2.56 -5.78
N THR A 108 -0.18 2.53 -6.16
CA THR A 108 -0.61 1.88 -7.42
C THR A 108 0.06 2.54 -8.61
N LEU A 109 0.07 3.87 -8.68
CA LEU A 109 0.75 4.60 -9.74
C LEU A 109 2.26 4.28 -9.77
N ALA A 110 2.90 4.28 -8.61
CA ALA A 110 4.32 3.94 -8.51
C ALA A 110 4.64 2.52 -9.00
N LEU A 111 3.74 1.55 -8.79
CA LEU A 111 3.93 0.15 -9.22
C LEU A 111 3.55 -0.09 -10.68
N SER A 112 2.59 0.64 -11.24
CA SER A 112 1.99 0.33 -12.54
C SER A 112 2.32 1.33 -13.66
N ALA A 113 2.57 2.60 -13.36
CA ALA A 113 2.84 3.60 -14.38
C ALA A 113 4.12 3.29 -15.15
N ARG A 114 4.11 3.55 -16.46
CA ARG A 114 5.32 3.49 -17.29
C ARG A 114 6.34 4.53 -16.79
N ASP A 115 7.60 4.33 -17.11
CA ASP A 115 8.66 5.21 -16.60
C ASP A 115 8.53 6.64 -17.14
N GLU A 116 8.09 6.80 -18.39
CA GLU A 116 7.81 8.10 -18.98
C GLU A 116 6.61 8.84 -18.35
N ASP A 117 5.70 8.12 -17.71
CA ASP A 117 4.49 8.68 -17.08
C ASP A 117 4.66 8.94 -15.57
N PHE A 118 5.85 8.65 -15.01
CA PHE A 118 6.11 8.78 -13.58
C PHE A 118 7.34 9.64 -13.32
N ALA A 119 7.13 10.88 -12.90
CA ALA A 119 8.19 11.85 -12.63
C ALA A 119 8.23 12.35 -11.17
N HIS A 120 7.74 11.53 -10.22
CA HIS A 120 7.57 12.00 -8.83
C HIS A 120 8.79 11.74 -7.94
N PHE A 121 9.51 10.65 -8.18
CA PHE A 121 10.79 10.30 -7.57
C PHE A 121 11.51 9.29 -8.45
N ASP A 122 12.82 9.13 -8.25
CA ASP A 122 13.59 8.13 -8.97
C ASP A 122 13.28 6.71 -8.49
N ARG A 123 12.49 5.99 -9.29
CA ARG A 123 12.18 4.58 -9.02
C ARG A 123 13.37 3.65 -9.26
N GLY A 124 14.38 4.10 -10.00
CA GLY A 124 15.39 3.21 -10.55
C GLY A 124 14.77 2.14 -11.43
N PRO A 125 15.40 0.96 -11.57
CA PRO A 125 14.81 -0.16 -12.30
C PRO A 125 13.49 -0.60 -11.64
N ARG A 126 12.36 -0.32 -12.29
CA ARG A 126 11.03 -0.73 -11.81
C ARG A 126 10.84 -2.23 -12.07
N PRO A 127 10.36 -3.01 -11.09
CA PRO A 127 10.04 -4.41 -11.30
C PRO A 127 9.01 -4.61 -12.42
N LYS A 128 9.31 -5.51 -13.35
CA LYS A 128 8.39 -5.91 -14.42
C LYS A 128 7.48 -7.00 -13.92
N LEU A 129 6.34 -6.61 -13.35
CA LEU A 129 5.38 -7.52 -12.76
C LEU A 129 4.75 -8.42 -13.85
N ALA A 130 4.60 -9.71 -13.57
CA ALA A 130 3.86 -10.63 -14.43
C ALA A 130 2.35 -10.33 -14.39
N ALA A 131 1.83 -9.88 -13.25
CA ALA A 131 0.46 -9.44 -13.09
C ALA A 131 0.38 -8.38 -11.98
N PHE A 132 -0.49 -7.39 -12.16
CA PHE A 132 -0.86 -6.44 -11.12
C PHE A 132 -2.36 -6.19 -11.16
N ALA A 133 -3.04 -6.40 -10.05
CA ALA A 133 -4.47 -6.14 -9.94
C ALA A 133 -4.79 -5.43 -8.62
N THR A 134 -5.93 -4.72 -8.61
CA THR A 134 -6.40 -3.98 -7.44
C THR A 134 -7.76 -4.47 -6.99
N MET A 135 -8.06 -4.35 -5.69
CA MET A 135 -9.34 -4.75 -5.12
C MET A 135 -10.50 -3.98 -5.76
N THR A 136 -10.40 -2.65 -5.75
CA THR A 136 -11.39 -1.74 -6.35
C THR A 136 -10.68 -0.80 -7.31
N GLN A 137 -11.43 -0.05 -8.12
CA GLN A 137 -10.86 0.96 -9.00
C GLN A 137 -10.32 2.14 -8.17
N TYR A 138 -9.00 2.25 -8.07
CA TYR A 138 -8.36 3.33 -7.31
C TYR A 138 -8.25 4.62 -8.11
N ASP A 139 -8.01 4.52 -9.41
CA ASP A 139 -8.00 5.65 -10.33
C ASP A 139 -8.45 5.17 -11.72
N ALA A 140 -9.41 5.87 -12.31
CA ALA A 140 -9.90 5.54 -13.67
C ALA A 140 -8.84 5.74 -14.76
N LYS A 141 -7.79 6.54 -14.48
CA LYS A 141 -6.69 6.80 -15.42
C LYS A 141 -5.60 5.71 -15.38
N VAL A 142 -5.63 4.85 -14.37
CA VAL A 142 -4.64 3.76 -14.22
C VAL A 142 -5.25 2.47 -14.76
N PRO A 143 -4.81 1.99 -15.92
CA PRO A 143 -5.40 0.84 -16.60
C PRO A 143 -4.88 -0.48 -16.01
N VAL A 144 -5.28 -0.79 -14.78
CA VAL A 144 -4.97 -2.06 -14.12
C VAL A 144 -6.24 -2.89 -13.93
N PRO A 145 -6.17 -4.21 -14.01
CA PRO A 145 -7.28 -5.11 -13.66
C PRO A 145 -7.83 -4.82 -12.28
N VAL A 146 -9.16 -4.82 -12.17
CA VAL A 146 -9.91 -4.53 -10.93
C VAL A 146 -10.77 -5.74 -10.58
N ALA A 147 -10.63 -6.24 -9.34
CA ALA A 147 -11.41 -7.39 -8.87
C ALA A 147 -12.90 -7.05 -8.70
N PHE A 148 -13.20 -5.87 -8.17
CA PHE A 148 -14.56 -5.37 -7.97
C PHE A 148 -14.72 -4.01 -8.65
N PRO A 149 -15.22 -3.96 -9.89
CA PRO A 149 -15.42 -2.72 -10.63
C PRO A 149 -16.46 -1.83 -9.95
N PRO A 150 -16.44 -0.51 -10.22
CA PRO A 150 -17.46 0.40 -9.72
C PRO A 150 -18.86 -0.05 -10.12
N GLN A 151 -19.78 0.03 -9.18
CA GLN A 151 -21.21 -0.19 -9.45
C GLN A 151 -21.92 1.15 -9.60
N SER A 152 -22.82 1.24 -10.56
CA SER A 152 -23.79 2.34 -10.67
C SER A 152 -25.05 1.95 -9.92
N PHE A 153 -25.61 2.89 -9.19
CA PHE A 153 -26.87 2.73 -8.51
C PHE A 153 -27.85 3.76 -9.06
N ASP A 154 -28.96 3.28 -9.61
CA ASP A 154 -30.07 4.13 -10.00
C ASP A 154 -30.93 4.45 -8.78
N MET A 155 -31.67 5.54 -8.86
CA MET A 155 -32.61 5.97 -7.81
C MET A 155 -31.96 6.16 -6.43
N ILE A 156 -30.74 6.67 -6.40
CA ILE A 156 -30.13 7.13 -5.15
C ILE A 156 -30.95 8.28 -4.55
N LEU A 157 -30.86 8.51 -3.23
CA LEU A 157 -31.66 9.50 -2.53
C LEU A 157 -31.67 10.87 -3.22
N GLY A 158 -30.51 11.36 -3.65
CA GLY A 158 -30.41 12.64 -4.38
C GLY A 158 -31.21 12.67 -5.67
N GLU A 159 -31.24 11.57 -6.41
CA GLU A 159 -32.03 11.44 -7.64
C GLU A 159 -33.53 11.39 -7.33
N VAL A 160 -33.93 10.65 -6.30
CA VAL A 160 -35.34 10.58 -5.86
C VAL A 160 -35.84 11.95 -5.46
N LEU A 161 -35.08 12.69 -4.64
CA LEU A 161 -35.44 14.05 -4.21
C LEU A 161 -35.53 15.02 -5.39
N SER A 162 -34.56 14.95 -6.31
CA SER A 162 -34.55 15.78 -7.51
C SER A 162 -35.76 15.50 -8.40
N LYS A 163 -36.09 14.22 -8.64
CA LYS A 163 -37.30 13.85 -9.43
C LYS A 163 -38.60 14.26 -8.74
N ALA A 164 -38.63 14.36 -7.44
CA ALA A 164 -39.74 14.87 -6.65
C ALA A 164 -39.81 16.42 -6.62
N GLY A 165 -38.89 17.11 -7.29
CA GLY A 165 -38.86 18.59 -7.30
C GLY A 165 -38.39 19.22 -5.99
N LEU A 166 -37.80 18.42 -5.07
CA LEU A 166 -37.31 18.91 -3.81
C LEU A 166 -35.86 19.43 -3.94
N THR A 167 -35.62 20.56 -3.28
CA THR A 167 -34.28 21.14 -3.18
C THR A 167 -33.41 20.38 -2.19
N GLN A 168 -32.15 20.19 -2.51
CA GLN A 168 -31.19 19.54 -1.65
C GLN A 168 -29.81 20.23 -1.73
N LEU A 169 -29.08 20.21 -0.64
CA LEU A 169 -27.68 20.59 -0.59
C LEU A 169 -26.85 19.35 -0.33
N ARG A 170 -25.76 19.15 -1.12
CA ARG A 170 -24.89 17.99 -1.03
C ARG A 170 -23.42 18.40 -1.06
#